data_56e762a5f9d66f74477774b02f5609bf
#
_entry.id   56e762a5f9d66f74477774b02f5609bf
#
_cell.length_a   1.000
_cell.length_b   1.000
_cell.length_c   1.000
_cell.angle_alpha   90.00
_cell.angle_beta   90.00
_cell.angle_gamma   90.00
#
_symmetry.space_group_name_H-M   'P 1'
#
loop_
_entity.id
_entity.type
_entity.pdbx_description
1 polymer ?
#
loop_
_entity_poly.entity_id
_entity_poly.type
_entity_poly.pdbx_seq_one_letter_code
_entity_poly.pdbx_strand_id
1 'polypeptide(L)' 'MVMSKNVPTNKALYNRVKAEAKRKYKVWPSAYASGYLTKEYKRRGGKYKTVKGKK' A
#
# COMPACT_ATOMS: atom_id res chain seq x y z
N MET A 1 -9.13 -20.00 -9.77
CA MET A 1 -9.15 -18.61 -10.19
C MET A 1 -7.79 -17.95 -9.91
N VAL A 2 -7.26 -17.29 -10.91
CA VAL A 2 -5.97 -16.64 -10.76
C VAL A 2 -6.16 -15.22 -10.27
N MET A 3 -5.44 -14.87 -9.24
CA MET A 3 -5.52 -13.53 -8.69
C MET A 3 -4.16 -12.87 -8.73
N SER A 4 -4.14 -11.67 -9.25
CA SER A 4 -2.92 -10.87 -9.24
C SER A 4 -2.97 -9.92 -8.06
N LYS A 5 -1.85 -9.75 -7.44
CA LYS A 5 -1.78 -8.91 -6.27
C LYS A 5 -0.55 -8.02 -6.36
N ASN A 6 -0.73 -6.76 -6.10
CA ASN A 6 0.38 -5.83 -6.06
C ASN A 6 0.94 -5.78 -4.66
N VAL A 7 2.22 -6.09 -4.56
CA VAL A 7 2.90 -6.13 -3.27
C VAL A 7 4.00 -5.10 -3.27
N PRO A 8 4.09 -4.28 -2.22
CA PRO A 8 5.16 -3.29 -2.16
C PRO A 8 6.52 -3.98 -2.04
N THR A 9 7.47 -3.51 -2.83
CA THR A 9 8.81 -4.09 -2.80
C THR A 9 9.62 -3.55 -1.64
N ASN A 10 9.29 -2.35 -1.18
CA ASN A 10 9.98 -1.77 -0.04
C ASN A 10 9.04 -1.74 1.15
N LYS A 11 9.05 -2.83 1.91
CA LYS A 11 8.12 -2.95 3.03
C LYS A 11 8.38 -1.94 4.13
N ALA A 12 9.63 -1.58 4.33
CA ALA A 12 9.95 -0.60 5.36
C ALA A 12 9.30 0.75 5.05
N LEU A 13 9.42 1.18 3.81
CA LEU A 13 8.81 2.42 3.38
C LEU A 13 7.30 2.31 3.42
N TYR A 14 6.78 1.18 2.97
CA TYR A 14 5.33 0.97 2.96
C TYR A 14 4.76 1.06 4.38
N ASN A 15 5.42 0.43 5.33
CA ASN A 15 4.96 0.45 6.71
C ASN A 15 5.02 1.86 7.29
N ARG A 16 6.04 2.61 6.92
CA ARG A 16 6.17 3.99 7.38
C ARG A 16 5.01 4.83 6.85
N VAL A 17 4.73 4.74 5.57
CA VAL A 17 3.63 5.49 4.98
C VAL A 17 2.30 5.04 5.56
N LYS A 18 2.17 3.76 5.80
CA LYS A 18 0.95 3.22 6.39
C LYS A 18 0.73 3.81 7.78
N ALA A 19 1.77 3.90 8.57
CA ALA A 19 1.66 4.48 9.90
C ALA A 19 1.25 5.95 9.82
N GLU A 20 1.81 6.67 8.86
CA GLU A 20 1.44 8.07 8.66
C GLU A 20 -0.01 8.21 8.24
N ALA A 21 -0.47 7.31 7.39
CA ALA A 21 -1.85 7.34 6.96
C ALA A 21 -2.80 7.10 8.12
N LYS A 22 -2.44 6.19 9.00
CA LYS A 22 -3.26 5.91 10.17
C LYS A 22 -3.35 7.11 11.09
N ARG A 23 -2.27 7.85 11.19
CA ARG A 23 -2.27 9.04 12.04
C ARG A 23 -3.11 10.15 11.42
N LYS A 24 -3.11 10.22 10.10
CA LYS A 24 -3.84 11.24 9.40
C LYS A 24 -5.34 10.98 9.38
N TYR A 25 -5.71 9.71 9.23
CA TYR A 25 -7.12 9.33 9.16
C TYR A 25 -7.48 8.54 10.40
N LYS A 26 -8.49 9.02 11.10
CA LYS A 26 -8.90 8.37 12.34
C LYS A 26 -9.61 7.05 12.11
N VAL A 27 -10.30 6.94 11.00
CA VAL A 27 -11.02 5.71 10.68
C VAL A 27 -10.19 4.86 9.74
N TRP A 28 -9.94 3.66 10.15
CA TRP A 28 -9.12 2.75 9.37
C TRP A 28 -9.75 1.36 9.39
N PRO A 29 -9.84 0.70 8.27
CA PRO A 29 -9.45 1.19 6.94
C PRO A 29 -10.52 2.09 6.35
N SER A 30 -10.12 2.99 5.50
CA SER A 30 -11.04 3.81 4.77
C SER A 30 -10.56 3.95 3.35
N ALA A 31 -11.48 4.25 2.46
CA ALA A 31 -11.12 4.41 1.06
C ALA A 31 -10.10 5.53 0.88
N TYR A 32 -10.26 6.59 1.64
CA TYR A 32 -9.34 7.72 1.54
C TYR A 32 -7.95 7.35 2.05
N ALA A 33 -7.91 6.63 3.16
CA ALA A 33 -6.62 6.22 3.72
C ALA A 33 -5.90 5.28 2.78
N SER A 34 -6.61 4.37 2.17
CA SER A 34 -6.01 3.44 1.22
C SER A 34 -5.46 4.17 0.01
N GLY A 35 -6.21 5.14 -0.51
CA GLY A 35 -5.74 5.93 -1.64
C GLY A 35 -4.53 6.75 -1.26
N TYR A 36 -4.54 7.35 -0.09
CA TYR A 36 -3.42 8.14 0.38
C TYR A 36 -2.17 7.27 0.52
N LEU A 37 -2.33 6.11 1.10
CA LEU A 37 -1.20 5.19 1.31
C LEU A 37 -0.54 4.82 0.00
N THR A 38 -1.32 4.40 -0.98
CA THR A 38 -0.78 4.02 -2.27
C THR A 38 -0.11 5.19 -2.95
N LYS A 39 -0.75 6.33 -2.93
CA LYS A 39 -0.23 7.53 -3.58
C LYS A 39 1.08 7.97 -2.96
N GLU A 40 1.12 8.05 -1.63
CA GLU A 40 2.33 8.49 -0.94
C GLU A 40 3.47 7.50 -1.10
N TYR A 41 3.14 6.23 -1.06
CA TYR A 41 4.17 5.22 -1.24
C TYR A 41 4.86 5.38 -2.60
N LYS A 42 4.06 5.54 -3.65
CA LYS A 42 4.62 5.72 -4.97
C LYS A 42 5.37 7.04 -5.10
N ARG A 43 4.85 8.08 -4.48
CA ARG A 43 5.48 9.39 -4.55
C ARG A 43 6.85 9.39 -3.90
N ARG A 44 7.03 8.58 -2.89
CA ARG A 44 8.31 8.50 -2.18
C ARG A 44 9.26 7.50 -2.81
N GLY A 45 8.96 7.06 -4.01
CA GLY A 45 9.84 6.14 -4.71
C GLY A 45 9.56 4.69 -4.45
N GLY A 46 8.46 4.40 -3.80
CA GLY A 46 8.08 3.02 -3.56
C GLY A 46 7.60 2.36 -4.83
N LYS A 47 7.85 1.09 -4.93
CA LYS A 47 7.45 0.33 -6.10
C LYS A 47 6.66 -0.90 -5.71
N TYR A 48 5.86 -1.36 -6.63
CA TYR A 48 5.06 -2.56 -6.43
C TYR A 48 5.49 -3.61 -7.42
N LYS A 49 5.36 -4.84 -7.03
CA LYS A 49 5.53 -5.92 -7.98
C LYS A 49 4.26 -6.74 -7.96
N THR A 50 3.95 -7.30 -9.11
CA THR A 50 2.76 -8.11 -9.26
C THR A 50 3.08 -9.55 -8.94
N VAL A 51 2.30 -10.12 -8.05
CA VAL A 51 2.44 -11.52 -7.68
C VAL A 51 1.18 -12.23 -8.16
N LYS A 52 1.36 -13.21 -9.01
CA LYS A 52 0.23 -13.97 -9.48
C LYS A 52 -0.13 -15.04 -8.48
N GLY A 53 -1.40 -15.15 -8.23
CA GLY A 53 -1.87 -16.19 -7.36
C GLY A 53 -1.62 -17.54 -7.99
N LYS A 54 -1.29 -18.48 -7.15
CA LYS A 54 -1.10 -19.80 -7.61
C LYS A 54 -2.40 -20.52 -7.67
N LYS A 55 -2.63 -21.27 -8.70
CA LYS A 55 -3.90 -21.92 -8.79
C LYS A 55 -3.91 -23.31 -8.24
#